data_4b5df3ba8155248faa218716c0f99b20
#
_entry.id   4b5df3ba8155248faa218716c0f99b20
#
_cell.length_a   1.000
_cell.length_b   1.000
_cell.length_c   1.000
_cell.angle_alpha   90.00
_cell.angle_beta   90.00
_cell.angle_gamma   90.00
#
_symmetry.space_group_name_H-M   'P 1'
#
loop_
_entity.id
_entity.type
_entity.pdbx_description
1 polymer ?
#
loop_
_entity_poly.entity_id
_entity_poly.type
_entity_poly.pdbx_seq_one_letter_code
_entity_poly.pdbx_strand_id
1 'polypeptide(L)'
;MAIIKYLCSLLIAFHSLSLSAKEINFIEIQPGMFVHQGSHFDVDIGYQGDICNVGFIIGNEAVAVIDTGGSLGVGNSILKEIKKRTNLPIRYVINTHVHLDHIYGNAAFLKESPVYVGHIELPKAMRFRKDFYEKTNLKYLNITAKESIQVPPTMLISINAPQEIDLGDRILKLDAYSIAHTNTDLVIHDIQTNTGWVGDLVFIE
;
A
#
# COMPACT_ATOMS: atom_id res chain seq x y z
N MET A 1 44.26 3.04 55.34
CA MET A 1 44.00 3.85 54.10
C MET A 1 43.17 3.04 53.13
N ALA A 2 41.88 3.31 53.06
CA ALA A 2 40.92 2.61 52.19
C ALA A 2 40.73 3.47 50.97
N ILE A 3 41.02 2.90 49.78
CA ILE A 3 40.80 3.55 48.46
C ILE A 3 39.41 3.17 47.99
N ILE A 4 38.50 4.13 48.02
CA ILE A 4 37.14 4.00 47.46
C ILE A 4 37.25 4.22 45.96
N LYS A 5 36.99 3.16 45.16
CA LYS A 5 36.86 3.26 43.72
C LYS A 5 35.41 3.64 43.38
N TYR A 6 35.20 4.85 42.88
CA TYR A 6 33.92 5.26 42.28
C TYR A 6 33.79 4.65 40.89
N LEU A 7 32.84 3.75 40.73
CA LEU A 7 32.41 3.20 39.43
C LEU A 7 31.31 4.13 38.89
N CYS A 8 31.65 5.02 37.96
CA CYS A 8 30.68 5.79 37.22
C CYS A 8 30.03 4.88 36.16
N SER A 9 28.81 4.40 36.43
CA SER A 9 27.98 3.70 35.43
C SER A 9 27.35 4.73 34.49
N LEU A 10 27.87 4.80 33.26
CA LEU A 10 27.29 5.62 32.20
C LEU A 10 26.06 4.90 31.66
N LEU A 11 24.85 5.31 32.06
CA LEU A 11 23.61 4.87 31.47
C LEU A 11 23.45 5.56 30.10
N ILE A 12 23.78 4.85 29.04
CA ILE A 12 23.46 5.28 27.68
C ILE A 12 21.98 4.99 27.47
N ALA A 13 21.13 6.01 27.58
CA ALA A 13 19.74 5.93 27.22
C ALA A 13 19.65 5.86 25.69
N PHE A 14 19.39 4.66 25.16
CA PHE A 14 18.97 4.49 23.77
C PHE A 14 17.59 5.12 23.60
N HIS A 15 17.55 6.35 23.15
CA HIS A 15 16.33 6.92 22.60
C HIS A 15 16.09 6.24 21.25
N SER A 16 15.25 5.20 21.24
CA SER A 16 14.64 4.72 20.01
C SER A 16 13.79 5.87 19.45
N LEU A 17 14.29 6.55 18.42
CA LEU A 17 13.45 7.40 17.57
C LEU A 17 12.38 6.50 16.98
N SER A 18 11.23 6.47 17.63
CA SER A 18 10.01 5.96 17.01
C SER A 18 9.69 6.91 15.85
N LEU A 19 10.00 6.48 14.63
CA LEU A 19 9.48 7.15 13.45
C LEU A 19 7.95 7.10 13.58
N SER A 20 7.36 8.23 13.98
CA SER A 20 5.90 8.34 14.05
C SER A 20 5.36 8.12 12.64
N ALA A 21 4.63 7.03 12.45
CA ALA A 21 3.93 6.80 11.18
C ALA A 21 3.07 8.03 10.88
N LYS A 22 3.18 8.57 9.65
CA LYS A 22 2.36 9.70 9.20
C LYS A 22 0.90 9.35 9.44
N GLU A 23 0.16 10.21 10.14
CA GLU A 23 -1.29 10.04 10.24
C GLU A 23 -1.91 10.28 8.87
N ILE A 24 -2.56 9.25 8.33
CA ILE A 24 -3.35 9.34 7.10
C ILE A 24 -4.83 9.29 7.45
N ASN A 25 -5.59 10.24 6.88
CA ASN A 25 -7.02 10.35 7.12
C ASN A 25 -7.79 9.66 6.00
N PHE A 26 -8.76 8.84 6.37
CA PHE A 26 -9.66 8.19 5.44
C PHE A 26 -11.06 8.80 5.53
N ILE A 27 -11.65 9.05 4.37
CA ILE A 27 -13.04 9.50 4.21
C ILE A 27 -13.85 8.31 3.71
N GLU A 28 -14.99 8.05 4.32
CA GLU A 28 -15.96 7.08 3.81
C GLU A 28 -16.75 7.74 2.68
N ILE A 29 -16.55 7.26 1.45
CA ILE A 29 -17.18 7.82 0.23
C ILE A 29 -18.44 7.07 -0.18
N GLN A 30 -18.55 5.80 0.22
CA GLN A 30 -19.71 4.94 0.10
C GLN A 30 -19.73 4.01 1.31
N PRO A 31 -20.87 3.41 1.68
CA PRO A 31 -20.93 2.49 2.80
C PRO A 31 -19.83 1.43 2.75
N GLY A 32 -18.94 1.43 3.76
CA GLY A 32 -17.81 0.52 3.87
C GLY A 32 -16.66 0.76 2.88
N MET A 33 -16.67 1.83 2.08
CA MET A 33 -15.59 2.20 1.16
C MET A 33 -14.88 3.46 1.65
N PHE A 34 -13.60 3.32 1.97
CA PHE A 34 -12.77 4.35 2.57
C PHE A 34 -11.62 4.73 1.64
N VAL A 35 -11.44 6.03 1.44
CA VAL A 35 -10.40 6.61 0.58
C VAL A 35 -9.54 7.57 1.39
N HIS A 36 -8.23 7.46 1.23
CA HIS A 36 -7.27 8.50 1.55
C HIS A 36 -6.81 9.14 0.25
N GLN A 37 -6.93 10.45 0.17
CA GLN A 37 -6.39 11.22 -0.95
C GLN A 37 -4.93 11.53 -0.66
N GLY A 38 -4.04 11.08 -1.52
CA GLY A 38 -2.61 11.35 -1.44
C GLY A 38 -2.28 12.83 -1.62
N SER A 39 -1.09 13.21 -1.20
CA SER A 39 -0.59 14.57 -1.38
C SER A 39 -0.32 14.85 -2.86
N HIS A 40 -0.75 16.00 -3.36
CA HIS A 40 -0.61 16.36 -4.78
C HIS A 40 0.81 16.86 -5.09
N PHE A 41 1.77 15.93 -5.06
CA PHE A 41 3.19 16.21 -5.32
C PHE A 41 3.78 15.19 -6.30
N ASP A 42 4.77 15.63 -7.06
CA ASP A 42 5.63 14.72 -7.82
C ASP A 42 6.69 14.07 -6.91
N VAL A 43 7.28 12.99 -7.38
CA VAL A 43 8.31 12.23 -6.63
C VAL A 43 9.54 13.09 -6.29
N ASP A 44 9.84 14.11 -7.08
CA ASP A 44 10.98 15.02 -6.88
C ASP A 44 10.66 16.23 -6.00
N ILE A 45 9.38 16.48 -5.69
CA ILE A 45 8.93 17.63 -4.92
C ILE A 45 8.15 17.18 -3.67
N GLY A 46 8.85 16.99 -2.56
CA GLY A 46 8.20 16.70 -1.27
C GLY A 46 7.63 15.28 -1.12
N TYR A 47 8.09 14.34 -1.93
CA TYR A 47 7.68 12.93 -1.83
C TYR A 47 7.93 12.36 -0.44
N GLN A 48 6.89 11.85 0.19
CA GLN A 48 6.91 11.19 1.50
C GLN A 48 6.30 9.77 1.45
N GLY A 49 6.22 9.18 0.25
CA GLY A 49 5.58 7.88 0.03
C GLY A 49 4.06 7.92 0.00
N ASP A 50 3.43 9.11 -0.01
CA ASP A 50 2.00 9.31 0.13
C ASP A 50 1.51 10.35 -0.89
N ILE A 51 1.58 9.98 -2.17
CA ILE A 51 1.14 10.84 -3.29
C ILE A 51 0.00 10.22 -4.10
N CYS A 52 -0.24 8.91 -3.98
CA CYS A 52 -1.37 8.26 -4.64
C CYS A 52 -2.60 8.18 -3.72
N ASN A 53 -3.76 8.05 -4.34
CA ASN A 53 -4.98 7.69 -3.62
C ASN A 53 -4.93 6.21 -3.25
N VAL A 54 -5.10 5.92 -1.96
CA VAL A 54 -5.18 4.56 -1.45
C VAL A 54 -6.50 4.35 -0.72
N GLY A 55 -6.93 3.10 -0.57
CA GLY A 55 -8.14 2.86 0.18
C GLY A 55 -8.37 1.42 0.58
N PHE A 56 -9.53 1.21 1.15
CA PHE A 56 -9.99 -0.13 1.50
C PHE A 56 -11.50 -0.22 1.47
N ILE A 57 -11.97 -1.44 1.20
CA ILE A 57 -13.39 -1.77 1.14
C ILE A 57 -13.67 -2.84 2.17
N ILE A 58 -14.64 -2.57 3.05
CA ILE A 58 -15.11 -3.51 4.08
C ILE A 58 -16.39 -4.17 3.57
N GLY A 59 -16.36 -5.49 3.44
CA GLY A 59 -17.54 -6.32 3.22
C GLY A 59 -18.09 -6.89 4.53
N ASN A 60 -18.94 -7.91 4.44
CA ASN A 60 -19.48 -8.57 5.65
C ASN A 60 -18.51 -9.59 6.26
N GLU A 61 -17.55 -10.14 5.49
CA GLU A 61 -16.64 -11.20 5.95
C GLU A 61 -15.15 -10.82 5.82
N ALA A 62 -14.81 -9.85 4.99
CA ALA A 62 -13.43 -9.52 4.69
C ALA A 62 -13.23 -8.07 4.28
N VAL A 63 -11.95 -7.66 4.27
CA VAL A 63 -11.49 -6.37 3.77
C VAL A 63 -10.61 -6.59 2.54
N ALA A 64 -10.78 -5.74 1.51
CA ALA A 64 -9.86 -5.55 0.41
C ALA A 64 -9.17 -4.19 0.56
N VAL A 65 -7.83 -4.17 0.47
CA VAL A 65 -7.03 -2.94 0.40
C VAL A 65 -6.72 -2.66 -1.06
N ILE A 66 -6.84 -1.41 -1.50
CA ILE A 66 -6.55 -0.98 -2.87
C ILE A 66 -5.40 0.01 -2.80
N ASP A 67 -4.28 -0.39 -3.38
CA ASP A 67 -2.97 0.25 -3.28
C ASP A 67 -2.49 0.46 -1.84
N THR A 68 -1.20 0.66 -1.66
CA THR A 68 -0.63 0.59 -0.31
C THR A 68 0.33 1.73 0.01
N GLY A 69 0.49 2.67 -0.91
CA GLY A 69 1.44 3.76 -0.76
C GLY A 69 2.88 3.37 -1.12
N GLY A 70 3.76 4.34 -1.09
CA GLY A 70 5.14 4.23 -1.55
C GLY A 70 6.13 3.76 -0.50
N SER A 71 5.69 3.36 0.70
CA SER A 71 6.57 2.90 1.77
C SER A 71 5.88 1.98 2.76
N LEU A 72 6.69 1.19 3.47
CA LEU A 72 6.22 0.38 4.61
C LEU A 72 5.52 1.25 5.67
N GLY A 73 5.99 2.50 5.86
CA GLY A 73 5.39 3.44 6.81
C GLY A 73 3.96 3.81 6.44
N VAL A 74 3.71 4.13 5.16
CA VAL A 74 2.36 4.42 4.64
C VAL A 74 1.49 3.17 4.75
N GLY A 75 1.96 2.00 4.32
CA GLY A 75 1.24 0.74 4.45
C GLY A 75 0.84 0.42 5.89
N ASN A 76 1.74 0.64 6.87
CA ASN A 76 1.43 0.48 8.29
C ASN A 76 0.36 1.45 8.79
N SER A 77 0.34 2.68 8.26
CA SER A 77 -0.69 3.67 8.59
C SER A 77 -2.06 3.24 8.07
N ILE A 78 -2.13 2.70 6.84
CA ILE A 78 -3.36 2.12 6.27
C ILE A 78 -3.83 0.94 7.14
N LEU A 79 -2.94 0.00 7.48
CA LEU A 79 -3.26 -1.15 8.32
C LEU A 79 -3.84 -0.70 9.67
N LYS A 80 -3.23 0.29 10.31
CA LYS A 80 -3.70 0.86 11.58
C LYS A 80 -5.12 1.44 11.43
N GLU A 81 -5.39 2.16 10.36
CA GLU A 81 -6.70 2.75 10.10
C GLU A 81 -7.80 1.71 9.85
N ILE A 82 -7.47 0.61 9.15
CA ILE A 82 -8.39 -0.53 8.98
C ILE A 82 -8.73 -1.14 10.35
N LYS A 83 -7.71 -1.43 11.16
CA LYS A 83 -7.88 -2.08 12.49
C LYS A 83 -8.64 -1.21 13.50
N LYS A 84 -8.72 0.12 13.30
CA LYS A 84 -9.60 0.99 14.10
C LYS A 84 -11.08 0.82 13.75
N ARG A 85 -11.42 0.37 12.53
CA ARG A 85 -12.78 0.31 12.00
C ARG A 85 -13.39 -1.08 12.01
N THR A 86 -12.55 -2.13 11.89
CA THR A 86 -13.05 -3.50 11.82
C THR A 86 -12.02 -4.49 12.35
N ASN A 87 -12.52 -5.65 12.83
CA ASN A 87 -11.73 -6.82 13.17
C ASN A 87 -11.78 -7.90 12.07
N LEU A 88 -12.46 -7.61 10.95
CA LEU A 88 -12.53 -8.56 9.83
C LEU A 88 -11.12 -8.81 9.23
N PRO A 89 -10.87 -10.00 8.70
CA PRO A 89 -9.59 -10.32 8.08
C PRO A 89 -9.36 -9.48 6.82
N ILE A 90 -8.15 -8.97 6.64
CA ILE A 90 -7.72 -8.38 5.38
C ILE A 90 -7.40 -9.54 4.45
N ARG A 91 -8.33 -9.86 3.55
CA ARG A 91 -8.22 -11.02 2.67
C ARG A 91 -7.51 -10.71 1.37
N TYR A 92 -7.58 -9.46 0.90
CA TYR A 92 -6.98 -9.05 -0.37
C TYR A 92 -6.21 -7.74 -0.24
N VAL A 93 -5.07 -7.68 -0.93
CA VAL A 93 -4.32 -6.45 -1.22
C VAL A 93 -4.21 -6.36 -2.75
N ILE A 94 -4.83 -5.36 -3.34
CA ILE A 94 -4.97 -5.21 -4.78
C ILE A 94 -4.13 -4.02 -5.22
N ASN A 95 -3.18 -4.24 -6.13
CA ASN A 95 -2.43 -3.14 -6.73
C ASN A 95 -2.99 -2.79 -8.10
N THR A 96 -3.32 -1.51 -8.29
CA THR A 96 -3.86 -1.00 -9.55
C THR A 96 -2.82 -1.03 -10.66
N HIS A 97 -1.56 -0.74 -10.35
CA HIS A 97 -0.45 -0.78 -11.32
C HIS A 97 0.92 -0.78 -10.63
N VAL A 98 2.00 -0.66 -11.42
CA VAL A 98 3.37 -0.92 -10.97
C VAL A 98 4.10 0.27 -10.33
N HIS A 99 3.55 1.49 -10.33
CA HIS A 99 4.29 2.64 -9.80
C HIS A 99 4.60 2.50 -8.31
N LEU A 100 5.74 3.10 -7.90
CA LEU A 100 6.31 2.87 -6.57
C LEU A 100 5.38 3.29 -5.43
N ASP A 101 4.64 4.35 -5.62
CA ASP A 101 3.71 4.92 -4.66
C ASP A 101 2.42 4.10 -4.48
N HIS A 102 2.21 3.05 -5.29
CA HIS A 102 1.08 2.13 -5.19
C HIS A 102 1.44 0.78 -4.54
N ILE A 103 2.73 0.36 -4.57
CA ILE A 103 3.11 -1.02 -4.27
C ILE A 103 4.06 -1.21 -3.07
N TYR A 104 4.78 -0.18 -2.62
CA TYR A 104 5.83 -0.36 -1.61
C TYR A 104 5.31 -0.46 -0.17
N GLY A 105 4.04 -0.19 0.07
CA GLY A 105 3.37 -0.46 1.34
C GLY A 105 2.88 -1.91 1.48
N ASN A 106 2.94 -2.75 0.44
CA ASN A 106 2.46 -4.14 0.45
C ASN A 106 3.01 -4.94 1.64
N ALA A 107 4.29 -4.74 1.98
CA ALA A 107 4.97 -5.47 3.04
C ALA A 107 4.34 -5.27 4.44
N ALA A 108 3.59 -4.19 4.66
CA ALA A 108 2.87 -3.95 5.92
C ALA A 108 1.82 -5.03 6.21
N PHE A 109 1.29 -5.66 5.17
CA PHE A 109 0.19 -6.62 5.27
C PHE A 109 0.65 -8.09 5.33
N LEU A 110 1.95 -8.38 5.31
CA LEU A 110 2.46 -9.75 5.29
C LEU A 110 1.98 -10.59 6.49
N LYS A 111 1.81 -10.00 7.66
CA LYS A 111 1.32 -10.70 8.86
C LYS A 111 -0.17 -11.03 8.81
N GLU A 112 -0.93 -10.32 7.99
CA GLU A 112 -2.35 -10.59 7.74
C GLU A 112 -2.54 -11.75 6.75
N SER A 113 -1.47 -12.14 6.04
CA SER A 113 -1.45 -13.22 5.04
C SER A 113 -2.51 -13.07 3.93
N PRO A 114 -2.68 -11.88 3.34
CA PRO A 114 -3.67 -11.66 2.30
C PRO A 114 -3.25 -12.32 0.98
N VAL A 115 -4.22 -12.47 0.08
CA VAL A 115 -3.94 -12.71 -1.34
C VAL A 115 -3.58 -11.38 -1.98
N TYR A 116 -2.36 -11.28 -2.52
CA TYR A 116 -1.94 -10.12 -3.30
C TYR A 116 -2.44 -10.28 -4.73
N VAL A 117 -3.13 -9.25 -5.23
CA VAL A 117 -3.82 -9.25 -6.53
C VAL A 117 -3.24 -8.17 -7.42
N GLY A 118 -3.10 -8.46 -8.69
CA GLY A 118 -2.64 -7.47 -9.66
C GLY A 118 -2.69 -7.99 -11.10
N HIS A 119 -2.37 -7.11 -12.04
CA HIS A 119 -2.29 -7.43 -13.46
C HIS A 119 -1.28 -8.56 -13.72
N ILE A 120 -1.53 -9.40 -14.73
CA ILE A 120 -0.67 -10.54 -15.08
C ILE A 120 0.81 -10.15 -15.34
N GLU A 121 1.04 -8.95 -15.88
CA GLU A 121 2.40 -8.44 -16.14
C GLU A 121 3.02 -7.76 -14.91
N LEU A 122 2.28 -7.54 -13.81
CA LEU A 122 2.76 -6.79 -12.67
C LEU A 122 4.02 -7.39 -12.02
N PRO A 123 4.14 -8.73 -11.80
CA PRO A 123 5.36 -9.30 -11.22
C PRO A 123 6.62 -9.05 -12.07
N LYS A 124 6.47 -9.07 -13.39
CA LYS A 124 7.57 -8.79 -14.33
C LYS A 124 7.95 -7.30 -14.30
N ALA A 125 6.96 -6.43 -14.31
CA ALA A 125 7.16 -4.99 -14.26
C ALA A 125 7.82 -4.55 -12.94
N MET A 126 7.42 -5.13 -11.80
CA MET A 126 8.04 -4.89 -10.49
C MET A 126 9.52 -5.28 -10.51
N ARG A 127 9.87 -6.47 -11.00
CA ARG A 127 11.28 -6.90 -11.11
C ARG A 127 12.09 -5.97 -11.99
N PHE A 128 11.55 -5.54 -13.13
CA PHE A 128 12.24 -4.67 -14.07
C PHE A 128 12.54 -3.28 -13.47
N ARG A 129 11.63 -2.73 -12.66
CA ARG A 129 11.76 -1.40 -12.07
C ARG A 129 12.44 -1.39 -10.70
N LYS A 130 12.74 -2.55 -10.13
CA LYS A 130 13.21 -2.71 -8.75
C LYS A 130 14.37 -1.78 -8.40
N ASP A 131 15.47 -1.89 -9.16
CA ASP A 131 16.70 -1.12 -8.87
C ASP A 131 16.48 0.40 -8.98
N PHE A 132 15.64 0.83 -9.92
CA PHE A 132 15.28 2.23 -10.07
C PHE A 132 14.46 2.73 -8.88
N TYR A 133 13.46 1.97 -8.45
CA TYR A 133 12.60 2.33 -7.32
C TYR A 133 13.33 2.29 -5.98
N GLU A 134 14.24 1.32 -5.77
CA GLU A 134 15.08 1.29 -4.58
C GLU A 134 15.99 2.52 -4.48
N LYS A 135 16.59 2.96 -5.59
CA LYS A 135 17.37 4.20 -5.65
C LYS A 135 16.50 5.44 -5.39
N THR A 136 15.30 5.45 -5.92
CA THR A 136 14.33 6.54 -5.70
C THR A 136 13.91 6.62 -4.23
N ASN A 137 13.56 5.49 -3.62
CA ASN A 137 13.21 5.42 -2.20
C ASN A 137 14.38 5.81 -1.29
N LEU A 138 15.60 5.40 -1.64
CA LEU A 138 16.79 5.84 -0.89
C LEU A 138 16.99 7.35 -1.01
N LYS A 139 16.86 7.90 -2.22
CA LYS A 139 17.10 9.33 -2.48
C LYS A 139 16.09 10.24 -1.76
N TYR A 140 14.81 9.91 -1.84
CA TYR A 140 13.73 10.81 -1.41
C TYR A 140 13.15 10.46 -0.03
N LEU A 141 13.16 9.18 0.35
CA LEU A 141 12.60 8.72 1.63
C LEU A 141 13.68 8.29 2.64
N ASN A 142 14.95 8.25 2.24
CA ASN A 142 16.06 7.69 3.02
C ASN A 142 15.79 6.22 3.45
N ILE A 143 15.07 5.47 2.61
CA ILE A 143 14.74 4.06 2.81
C ILE A 143 15.74 3.23 2.00
N THR A 144 16.46 2.33 2.68
CA THR A 144 17.46 1.47 2.02
C THR A 144 16.80 0.39 1.17
N ALA A 145 17.56 -0.20 0.22
CA ALA A 145 17.09 -1.33 -0.58
C ALA A 145 16.62 -2.52 0.28
N LYS A 146 17.22 -2.73 1.45
CA LYS A 146 16.82 -3.78 2.40
C LYS A 146 15.44 -3.54 3.02
N GLU A 147 15.05 -2.28 3.15
CA GLU A 147 13.76 -1.84 3.71
C GLU A 147 12.70 -1.67 2.61
N SER A 148 13.12 -1.50 1.35
CA SER A 148 12.25 -1.40 0.17
C SER A 148 11.80 -2.78 -0.30
N ILE A 149 10.95 -3.45 0.50
CA ILE A 149 10.52 -4.83 0.22
C ILE A 149 9.39 -4.81 -0.81
N GLN A 150 9.62 -5.40 -1.98
CA GLN A 150 8.57 -5.67 -2.95
C GLN A 150 7.85 -6.98 -2.64
N VAL A 151 6.52 -6.95 -2.61
CA VAL A 151 5.67 -8.14 -2.48
C VAL A 151 4.81 -8.24 -3.74
N PRO A 152 5.18 -9.14 -4.67
CA PRO A 152 4.45 -9.29 -5.93
C PRO A 152 3.10 -9.97 -5.72
N PRO A 153 2.12 -9.75 -6.62
CA PRO A 153 0.84 -10.43 -6.57
C PRO A 153 0.97 -11.94 -6.82
N THR A 154 0.10 -12.70 -6.17
CA THR A 154 -0.05 -14.15 -6.33
C THR A 154 -1.31 -14.51 -7.10
N MET A 155 -2.34 -13.65 -7.09
CA MET A 155 -3.52 -13.75 -7.94
C MET A 155 -3.37 -12.77 -9.11
N LEU A 156 -3.32 -13.30 -10.33
CA LEU A 156 -3.01 -12.55 -11.53
C LEU A 156 -4.24 -12.40 -12.41
N ILE A 157 -4.58 -11.16 -12.75
CA ILE A 157 -5.72 -10.82 -13.59
C ILE A 157 -5.23 -10.64 -15.04
N SER A 158 -5.77 -11.42 -15.95
CA SER A 158 -5.43 -11.37 -17.38
C SER A 158 -6.34 -10.40 -18.13
N ILE A 159 -5.79 -9.79 -19.19
CA ILE A 159 -6.55 -8.95 -20.12
C ILE A 159 -7.67 -9.78 -20.73
N ASN A 160 -8.87 -9.21 -20.86
CA ASN A 160 -10.09 -9.86 -21.38
C ASN A 160 -10.56 -11.09 -20.58
N ALA A 161 -10.05 -11.28 -19.37
CA ALA A 161 -10.48 -12.33 -18.45
C ALA A 161 -10.73 -11.74 -17.04
N PRO A 162 -11.76 -10.89 -16.90
CA PRO A 162 -12.08 -10.28 -15.62
C PRO A 162 -12.37 -11.35 -14.58
N GLN A 163 -12.04 -11.04 -13.33
CA GLN A 163 -12.33 -11.91 -12.20
C GLN A 163 -13.14 -11.16 -11.16
N GLU A 164 -13.84 -11.92 -10.32
CA GLU A 164 -14.59 -11.38 -9.21
C GLU A 164 -14.04 -11.91 -7.90
N ILE A 165 -14.04 -11.06 -6.89
CA ILE A 165 -13.73 -11.44 -5.51
C ILE A 165 -14.91 -11.05 -4.63
N ASP A 166 -15.23 -11.92 -3.66
CA ASP A 166 -16.32 -11.72 -2.71
C ASP A 166 -15.75 -11.38 -1.32
N LEU A 167 -16.27 -10.30 -0.74
CA LEU A 167 -15.93 -9.85 0.61
C LEU A 167 -17.02 -10.21 1.64
N GLY A 168 -17.94 -11.11 1.27
CA GLY A 168 -19.16 -11.43 2.01
C GLY A 168 -20.31 -10.54 1.56
N ASP A 169 -21.09 -11.04 0.58
CA ASP A 169 -22.20 -10.31 -0.08
C ASP A 169 -21.79 -8.97 -0.72
N ARG A 170 -20.50 -8.77 -0.97
CA ARG A 170 -19.95 -7.60 -1.67
C ARG A 170 -18.94 -8.03 -2.71
N ILE A 171 -19.34 -7.91 -3.96
CA ILE A 171 -18.55 -8.36 -5.11
C ILE A 171 -17.73 -7.21 -5.69
N LEU A 172 -16.43 -7.44 -5.81
CA LEU A 172 -15.53 -6.56 -6.55
C LEU A 172 -15.13 -7.23 -7.86
N LYS A 173 -15.45 -6.60 -8.98
CA LYS A 173 -15.03 -7.04 -10.31
C LYS A 173 -13.67 -6.40 -10.63
N LEU A 174 -12.73 -7.21 -11.12
CA LEU A 174 -11.36 -6.84 -11.44
C LEU A 174 -11.15 -6.98 -12.96
N ASP A 175 -10.87 -5.86 -13.61
CA ASP A 175 -10.65 -5.78 -15.05
C ASP A 175 -9.23 -5.31 -15.34
N ALA A 176 -8.42 -6.14 -16.01
CA ALA A 176 -7.08 -5.80 -16.45
C ALA A 176 -7.10 -5.19 -17.85
N TYR A 177 -6.32 -4.14 -18.05
CA TYR A 177 -6.23 -3.42 -19.30
C TYR A 177 -4.90 -3.67 -20.01
N SER A 178 -4.87 -3.45 -21.31
CA SER A 178 -3.63 -3.39 -22.09
C SER A 178 -2.85 -2.11 -21.73
N ILE A 179 -1.81 -1.79 -22.50
CA ILE A 179 -1.00 -0.59 -22.23
C ILE A 179 -1.89 0.66 -22.25
N ALA A 180 -1.93 1.37 -21.11
CA ALA A 180 -2.60 2.64 -20.92
C ALA A 180 -1.69 3.61 -20.14
N HIS A 181 -1.92 3.85 -18.84
CA HIS A 181 -0.98 4.61 -18.00
C HIS A 181 0.34 3.84 -17.80
N THR A 182 0.23 2.54 -17.58
CA THR A 182 1.34 1.58 -17.58
C THR A 182 1.02 0.37 -18.46
N ASN A 183 1.79 -0.69 -18.33
CA ASN A 183 1.48 -2.00 -18.92
C ASN A 183 0.88 -2.97 -17.90
N THR A 184 0.39 -2.47 -16.76
CA THR A 184 -0.07 -3.28 -15.63
C THR A 184 -1.35 -2.74 -14.99
N ASP A 185 -2.13 -1.97 -15.75
CA ASP A 185 -3.29 -1.27 -15.22
C ASP A 185 -4.46 -2.22 -14.94
N LEU A 186 -5.03 -2.10 -13.74
CA LEU A 186 -6.15 -2.86 -13.22
C LEU A 186 -7.20 -1.90 -12.66
N VAL A 187 -8.45 -2.08 -13.06
CA VAL A 187 -9.60 -1.37 -12.51
C VAL A 187 -10.38 -2.30 -11.59
N ILE A 188 -10.82 -1.76 -10.46
CA ILE A 188 -11.66 -2.44 -9.49
C ILE A 188 -13.04 -1.78 -9.51
N HIS A 189 -14.08 -2.56 -9.75
CA HIS A 189 -15.46 -2.09 -9.72
C HIS A 189 -16.22 -2.76 -8.59
N ASP A 190 -16.67 -1.98 -7.62
CA ASP A 190 -17.61 -2.41 -6.58
C ASP A 190 -19.02 -2.43 -7.17
N ILE A 191 -19.54 -3.62 -7.39
CA ILE A 191 -20.85 -3.81 -8.02
C ILE A 191 -21.97 -3.25 -7.14
N GLN A 192 -21.85 -3.37 -5.82
CA GLN A 192 -22.90 -2.97 -4.89
C GLN A 192 -23.15 -1.45 -4.89
N THR A 193 -22.10 -0.66 -4.95
CA THR A 193 -22.18 0.82 -4.91
C THR A 193 -22.06 1.45 -6.29
N ASN A 194 -21.81 0.64 -7.32
CA ASN A 194 -21.47 1.07 -8.68
C ASN A 194 -20.33 2.09 -8.69
N THR A 195 -19.28 1.83 -7.90
CA THR A 195 -18.11 2.72 -7.77
C THR A 195 -16.89 2.05 -8.37
N GLY A 196 -16.18 2.78 -9.23
CA GLY A 196 -14.94 2.32 -9.87
C GLY A 196 -13.70 2.88 -9.18
N TRP A 197 -12.69 2.04 -8.98
CA TRP A 197 -11.34 2.43 -8.59
C TRP A 197 -10.42 2.23 -9.79
N VAL A 198 -9.93 3.33 -10.33
CA VAL A 198 -9.32 3.35 -11.67
C VAL A 198 -7.79 3.55 -11.65
N GLY A 199 -7.19 3.62 -10.45
CA GLY A 199 -5.77 3.97 -10.32
C GLY A 199 -5.46 5.28 -11.02
N ASP A 200 -4.36 5.31 -11.76
CA ASP A 200 -3.87 6.49 -12.48
C ASP A 200 -4.35 6.55 -13.94
N LEU A 201 -5.42 5.84 -14.27
CA LEU A 201 -6.06 5.96 -15.60
C LEU A 201 -6.83 7.26 -15.76
N VAL A 202 -7.19 7.93 -14.64
CA VAL A 202 -7.90 9.21 -14.63
C VAL A 202 -7.26 10.14 -13.61
N PHE A 203 -6.85 11.32 -14.07
CA PHE A 203 -6.41 12.43 -13.23
C PHE A 203 -7.48 13.54 -13.24
N ILE A 204 -7.71 14.15 -12.10
CA ILE A 204 -8.58 15.32 -11.95
C ILE A 204 -7.68 16.49 -11.59
N GLU A 205 -7.68 17.53 -12.43
CA GLU A 205 -6.95 18.79 -12.23
C GLU A 205 -7.67 19.70 -11.23
#